data_e5632fd347aa5acd40d7a97e9a319a8d
#
_entry.id   e5632fd347aa5acd40d7a97e9a319a8d
#
_cell.length_a   1.000
_cell.length_b   1.000
_cell.length_c   1.000
_cell.angle_alpha   90.00
_cell.angle_beta   90.00
_cell.angle_gamma   90.00
#
_symmetry.space_group_name_H-M   'P 1'
#
loop_
_entity.id
_entity.type
_entity.pdbx_description
1 polymer ?
#
loop_
_entity_poly.entity_id
_entity_poly.type
_entity_poly.pdbx_seq_one_letter_code
_entity_poly.pdbx_strand_id
1 'polypeptide(L)'
;MLFRSYLTGEVTESPRNFFCYFSDDGDMLAMRYDNWKLVFMEQRCKGTMQVWAEPFIRLRLPKLFNLRTDPYEFADITSNTYYDWFIHNGYFIYAAQAGARKFAETFKEFPAIQKPNTFTIDDAIAKMSEAGGGGSH
;
A
#
# COMPACT_ATOMS: atom_id res chain seq x y z
N MET A 1 -17.21 2.77 17.84
CA MET A 1 -17.39 2.03 19.13
C MET A 1 -16.88 0.59 19.08
N LEU A 2 -16.89 -0.10 17.96
CA LEU A 2 -16.47 -1.52 17.83
C LEU A 2 -15.02 -1.79 18.28
N PHE A 3 -14.10 -0.85 18.06
CA PHE A 3 -12.68 -1.02 18.42
C PHE A 3 -12.45 -1.01 19.94
N ARG A 4 -13.21 -0.23 20.69
CA ARG A 4 -13.14 -0.19 22.15
C ARG A 4 -13.59 -1.53 22.75
N SER A 5 -14.69 -2.10 22.30
CA SER A 5 -15.20 -3.38 22.78
C SER A 5 -14.23 -4.54 22.54
N TYR A 6 -13.46 -4.49 21.43
CA TYR A 6 -12.39 -5.45 21.18
C TYR A 6 -11.24 -5.29 22.18
N LEU A 7 -10.79 -4.05 22.44
CA LEU A 7 -9.71 -3.78 23.41
C LEU A 7 -10.08 -4.10 24.84
N THR A 8 -11.35 -3.96 25.21
CA THR A 8 -11.86 -4.32 26.55
C THR A 8 -12.14 -5.81 26.71
N GLY A 9 -12.02 -6.61 25.64
CA GLY A 9 -12.28 -8.04 25.68
C GLY A 9 -13.75 -8.43 25.66
N GLU A 10 -14.66 -7.48 25.42
CA GLU A 10 -16.10 -7.73 25.27
C GLU A 10 -16.43 -8.50 23.96
N VAL A 11 -15.55 -8.30 22.94
CA VAL A 11 -15.67 -8.96 21.64
C VAL A 11 -14.34 -9.66 21.34
N THR A 12 -14.40 -10.92 20.95
CA THR A 12 -13.22 -11.76 20.69
C THR A 12 -12.63 -11.56 19.30
N GLU A 13 -13.41 -11.03 18.35
CA GLU A 13 -12.97 -10.80 16.98
C GLU A 13 -12.59 -9.35 16.75
N SER A 14 -11.47 -9.15 16.04
CA SER A 14 -11.03 -7.83 15.64
C SER A 14 -12.05 -7.21 14.66
N PRO A 15 -12.46 -5.95 14.86
CA PRO A 15 -13.35 -5.26 13.92
C PRO A 15 -12.68 -4.95 12.59
N ARG A 16 -11.36 -5.11 12.50
CA ARG A 16 -10.56 -4.92 11.29
C ARG A 16 -9.78 -6.18 10.96
N ASN A 17 -10.17 -6.83 9.90
CA ASN A 17 -9.43 -7.92 9.26
C ASN A 17 -8.74 -7.48 7.96
N PHE A 18 -8.91 -6.21 7.57
CA PHE A 18 -8.40 -5.64 6.32
C PHE A 18 -7.62 -4.37 6.59
N PHE A 19 -6.46 -4.21 5.95
CA PHE A 19 -5.59 -3.05 6.07
C PHE A 19 -4.90 -2.74 4.74
N CYS A 20 -4.89 -1.45 4.34
CA CYS A 20 -4.18 -0.94 3.18
C CYS A 20 -2.95 -0.14 3.62
N TYR A 21 -1.82 -0.38 2.97
CA TYR A 21 -0.58 0.36 3.14
C TYR A 21 -0.44 1.37 2.01
N PHE A 22 -0.14 2.61 2.35
CA PHE A 22 0.06 3.69 1.41
C PHE A 22 1.46 4.28 1.52
N SER A 23 1.98 4.79 0.40
CA SER A 23 3.16 5.65 0.39
C SER A 23 2.83 7.07 0.84
N ASP A 24 3.86 7.87 1.03
CA ASP A 24 3.72 9.31 1.29
C ASP A 24 3.08 10.05 0.11
N ASP A 25 3.18 9.47 -1.09
CA ASP A 25 2.59 9.97 -2.34
C ASP A 25 1.12 9.58 -2.52
N GLY A 26 0.57 8.75 -1.62
CA GLY A 26 -0.79 8.26 -1.69
C GLY A 26 -0.98 7.02 -2.59
N ASP A 27 0.11 6.41 -3.08
CA ASP A 27 0.04 5.16 -3.81
C ASP A 27 -0.24 3.99 -2.87
N MET A 28 -1.08 3.06 -3.32
CA MET A 28 -1.34 1.82 -2.58
C MET A 28 -0.15 0.86 -2.77
N LEU A 29 0.64 0.68 -1.71
CA LEU A 29 1.82 -0.18 -1.71
C LEU A 29 1.46 -1.65 -1.53
N ALA A 30 0.59 -1.93 -0.59
CA ALA A 30 0.22 -3.28 -0.22
C ALA A 30 -1.17 -3.33 0.40
N MET A 31 -1.70 -4.54 0.52
CA MET A 31 -2.95 -4.83 1.16
C MET A 31 -2.81 -6.06 2.03
N ARG A 32 -3.37 -6.01 3.22
CA ARG A 32 -3.42 -7.14 4.14
C ARG A 32 -4.87 -7.52 4.40
N TYR A 33 -5.13 -8.80 4.32
CA TYR A 33 -6.38 -9.42 4.77
C TYR A 33 -6.04 -10.58 5.71
N ASP A 34 -6.42 -10.45 6.95
CA ASP A 34 -6.06 -11.39 8.02
C ASP A 34 -4.55 -11.66 8.06
N ASN A 35 -4.11 -12.88 7.75
CA ASN A 35 -2.70 -13.28 7.71
C ASN A 35 -2.07 -13.14 6.31
N TRP A 36 -2.84 -12.75 5.32
CA TRP A 36 -2.36 -12.65 3.94
C TRP A 36 -2.02 -11.20 3.59
N LYS A 37 -0.87 -11.00 2.98
CA LYS A 37 -0.43 -9.70 2.48
C LYS A 37 -0.11 -9.78 1.00
N LEU A 38 -0.69 -8.88 0.24
CA LEU A 38 -0.43 -8.69 -1.18
C LEU A 38 0.31 -7.38 -1.37
N VAL A 39 1.48 -7.44 -2.02
CA VAL A 39 2.37 -6.29 -2.25
C VAL A 39 2.33 -5.91 -3.72
N PHE A 40 2.02 -4.64 -4.01
CA PHE A 40 1.91 -4.10 -5.37
C PHE A 40 3.11 -3.27 -5.77
N MET A 41 3.76 -2.63 -4.80
CA MET A 41 4.92 -1.77 -5.00
C MET A 41 5.98 -2.06 -3.94
N GLU A 42 7.25 -1.98 -4.34
CA GLU A 42 8.39 -2.18 -3.45
C GLU A 42 9.45 -1.11 -3.66
N GLN A 43 10.21 -0.80 -2.64
CA GLN A 43 11.46 -0.05 -2.75
C GLN A 43 12.63 -1.04 -2.84
N ARG A 44 13.49 -0.87 -3.86
CA ARG A 44 14.66 -1.72 -4.07
C ARG A 44 15.90 -1.15 -3.37
N CYS A 45 15.77 -0.85 -2.09
CA CYS A 45 16.86 -0.36 -1.26
C CYS A 45 17.08 -1.27 -0.06
N LYS A 46 18.33 -1.37 0.39
CA LYS A 46 18.71 -2.21 1.55
C LYS A 46 18.73 -1.43 2.87
N GLY A 47 17.89 -0.40 2.99
CA GLY A 47 17.84 0.45 4.17
C GLY A 47 18.78 1.66 4.10
N THR A 48 18.99 2.33 5.23
CA THR A 48 19.73 3.58 5.36
C THR A 48 19.08 4.79 4.68
N MET A 49 19.84 5.83 4.39
CA MET A 49 19.38 7.05 3.71
C MET A 49 18.82 6.82 2.30
N GLN A 50 19.12 5.68 1.69
CA GLN A 50 18.59 5.30 0.38
C GLN A 50 17.05 5.16 0.38
N VAL A 51 16.44 4.87 1.51
CA VAL A 51 14.97 4.81 1.66
C VAL A 51 14.31 6.13 1.24
N TRP A 52 14.98 7.26 1.46
CA TRP A 52 14.49 8.58 1.08
C TRP A 52 14.75 8.95 -0.38
N ALA A 53 15.76 8.34 -1.00
CA ALA A 53 16.18 8.64 -2.36
C ALA A 53 15.59 7.69 -3.40
N GLU A 54 15.25 6.45 -2.99
CA GLU A 54 14.77 5.41 -3.90
C GLU A 54 13.25 5.46 -4.04
N PRO A 55 12.72 5.57 -5.27
CA PRO A 55 11.27 5.58 -5.50
C PRO A 55 10.67 4.20 -5.30
N PHE A 56 9.36 4.16 -5.00
CA PHE A 56 8.59 2.92 -5.06
C PHE A 56 8.40 2.48 -6.49
N ILE A 57 8.71 1.21 -6.77
CA ILE A 57 8.57 0.60 -8.09
C ILE A 57 7.35 -0.29 -8.10
N ARG A 58 6.48 -0.10 -9.10
CA ARG A 58 5.30 -0.94 -9.30
C ARG A 58 5.72 -2.32 -9.79
N LEU A 59 5.26 -3.34 -9.10
CA LEU A 59 5.48 -4.73 -9.49
C LEU A 59 4.56 -5.10 -10.65
N ARG A 60 5.11 -5.80 -11.65
CA ARG A 60 4.32 -6.36 -12.75
C ARG A 60 3.38 -7.47 -12.27
N LEU A 61 3.87 -8.30 -11.35
CA LEU A 61 3.13 -9.33 -10.64
C LEU A 61 3.19 -8.99 -9.15
N PRO A 62 2.04 -8.84 -8.47
CA PRO A 62 2.03 -8.61 -7.02
C PRO A 62 2.70 -9.76 -6.29
N LYS A 63 3.37 -9.47 -5.18
CA LYS A 63 3.90 -10.50 -4.28
C LYS A 63 2.83 -10.87 -3.25
N LEU A 64 2.74 -12.15 -2.93
CA LEU A 64 1.82 -12.69 -1.93
C LEU A 64 2.63 -13.29 -0.78
N PHE A 65 2.27 -12.94 0.45
CA PHE A 65 2.89 -13.46 1.65
C PHE A 65 1.83 -13.96 2.64
N ASN A 66 2.14 -15.04 3.33
CA ASN A 66 1.39 -15.47 4.50
C ASN A 66 2.18 -15.07 5.74
N LEU A 67 1.77 -13.99 6.40
CA LEU A 67 2.48 -13.40 7.53
C LEU A 67 2.55 -14.29 8.77
N ARG A 68 1.76 -15.36 8.81
CA ARG A 68 1.83 -16.35 9.90
C ARG A 68 3.00 -17.31 9.74
N THR A 69 3.33 -17.69 8.49
CA THR A 69 4.43 -18.59 8.16
C THR A 69 5.69 -17.85 7.78
N ASP A 70 5.55 -16.65 7.22
CA ASP A 70 6.66 -15.77 6.81
C ASP A 70 6.41 -14.33 7.31
N PRO A 71 6.64 -14.08 8.61
CA PRO A 71 6.39 -12.75 9.19
C PRO A 71 7.35 -11.67 8.70
N TYR A 72 8.47 -12.04 8.10
CA TYR A 72 9.49 -11.11 7.59
C TYR A 72 9.42 -10.90 6.07
N GLU A 73 8.50 -11.57 5.39
CA GLU A 73 8.27 -11.39 3.95
C GLU A 73 9.51 -11.71 3.10
N PHE A 74 10.22 -12.78 3.44
CA PHE A 74 11.41 -13.21 2.72
C PHE A 74 11.20 -14.43 1.81
N ALA A 75 10.02 -15.01 1.77
CA ALA A 75 9.75 -16.22 1.01
C ALA A 75 10.04 -16.08 -0.49
N ASP A 76 9.85 -14.92 -1.06
CA ASP A 76 10.13 -14.61 -2.47
C ASP A 76 11.63 -14.69 -2.80
N ILE A 77 12.51 -14.48 -1.82
CA ILE A 77 13.98 -14.51 -1.97
C ILE A 77 14.55 -15.84 -1.53
N THR A 78 14.00 -16.41 -0.45
CA THR A 78 14.59 -17.57 0.23
C THR A 78 14.02 -18.91 -0.20
N SER A 79 12.81 -18.94 -0.81
CA SER A 79 12.15 -20.16 -1.21
C SER A 79 12.26 -20.42 -2.71
N ASN A 80 12.82 -21.55 -3.08
CA ASN A 80 12.90 -21.98 -4.49
C ASN A 80 11.52 -22.30 -5.10
N THR A 81 10.52 -22.58 -4.26
CA THR A 81 9.17 -22.97 -4.67
C THR A 81 8.15 -21.84 -4.47
N TYR A 82 8.61 -20.61 -4.25
CA TYR A 82 7.71 -19.47 -4.00
C TYR A 82 6.70 -19.26 -5.12
N TYR A 83 7.12 -19.30 -6.38
CA TYR A 83 6.23 -19.07 -7.52
C TYR A 83 5.22 -20.20 -7.72
N ASP A 84 5.59 -21.45 -7.46
CA ASP A 84 4.65 -22.58 -7.50
C ASP A 84 3.60 -22.42 -6.40
N TRP A 85 4.01 -22.09 -5.19
CA TRP A 85 3.13 -21.78 -4.09
C TRP A 85 2.23 -20.57 -4.40
N PHE A 86 2.77 -19.52 -5.01
CA PHE A 86 2.03 -18.33 -5.42
C PHE A 86 0.92 -18.68 -6.42
N ILE A 87 1.21 -19.51 -7.43
CA ILE A 87 0.21 -19.94 -8.42
C ILE A 87 -0.94 -20.69 -7.75
N HIS A 88 -0.63 -21.60 -6.83
CA HIS A 88 -1.64 -22.35 -6.08
C HIS A 88 -2.54 -21.45 -5.23
N ASN A 89 -2.02 -20.33 -4.75
CA ASN A 89 -2.75 -19.37 -3.92
C ASN A 89 -3.20 -18.11 -4.69
N GLY A 90 -3.12 -18.12 -6.01
CA GLY A 90 -3.43 -16.95 -6.86
C GLY A 90 -4.85 -16.42 -6.74
N TYR A 91 -5.79 -17.20 -6.22
CA TYR A 91 -7.17 -16.76 -5.95
C TYR A 91 -7.25 -15.58 -4.95
N PHE A 92 -6.26 -15.40 -4.09
CA PHE A 92 -6.18 -14.25 -3.18
C PHE A 92 -6.05 -12.92 -3.92
N ILE A 93 -5.52 -12.90 -5.14
CA ILE A 93 -5.45 -11.69 -5.97
C ILE A 93 -6.85 -11.16 -6.28
N TYR A 94 -7.78 -12.06 -6.61
CA TYR A 94 -9.16 -11.66 -6.89
C TYR A 94 -9.88 -11.17 -5.64
N ALA A 95 -9.66 -11.83 -4.50
CA ALA A 95 -10.20 -11.39 -3.22
C ALA A 95 -9.66 -10.00 -2.83
N ALA A 96 -8.37 -9.77 -3.05
CA ALA A 96 -7.74 -8.48 -2.80
C ALA A 96 -8.27 -7.38 -3.74
N GLN A 97 -8.52 -7.68 -5.01
CA GLN A 97 -9.12 -6.72 -5.95
C GLN A 97 -10.53 -6.29 -5.48
N ALA A 98 -11.34 -7.24 -5.00
CA ALA A 98 -12.66 -6.93 -4.45
C ALA A 98 -12.55 -6.04 -3.20
N GLY A 99 -11.60 -6.35 -2.31
CA GLY A 99 -11.31 -5.53 -1.13
C GLY A 99 -10.85 -4.12 -1.50
N ALA A 100 -9.95 -3.99 -2.49
CA ALA A 100 -9.47 -2.70 -2.98
C ALA A 100 -10.60 -1.84 -3.54
N ARG A 101 -11.52 -2.44 -4.31
CA ARG A 101 -12.70 -1.72 -4.83
C ARG A 101 -13.56 -1.19 -3.70
N LYS A 102 -13.89 -2.05 -2.74
CA LYS A 102 -14.68 -1.65 -1.57
C LYS A 102 -14.01 -0.53 -0.78
N PHE A 103 -12.69 -0.59 -0.63
CA PHE A 103 -11.93 0.46 0.02
C PHE A 103 -11.92 1.76 -0.82
N ALA A 104 -11.72 1.67 -2.13
CA ALA A 104 -11.76 2.85 -3.02
C ALA A 104 -13.13 3.55 -3.02
N GLU A 105 -14.22 2.82 -2.81
CA GLU A 105 -15.55 3.40 -2.67
C GLU A 105 -15.65 4.34 -1.47
N THR A 106 -14.89 4.07 -0.40
CA THR A 106 -14.87 4.95 0.78
C THR A 106 -14.29 6.34 0.49
N PHE A 107 -13.44 6.49 -0.52
CA PHE A 107 -12.93 7.80 -0.94
C PHE A 107 -13.99 8.71 -1.56
N LYS A 108 -15.12 8.17 -1.98
CA LYS A 108 -16.25 8.98 -2.44
C LYS A 108 -16.91 9.72 -1.27
N GLU A 109 -16.95 9.07 -0.12
CA GLU A 109 -17.50 9.63 1.12
C GLU A 109 -16.45 10.43 1.90
N PHE A 110 -15.21 9.94 1.90
CA PHE A 110 -14.07 10.54 2.61
C PHE A 110 -12.94 10.84 1.62
N PRO A 111 -13.01 11.96 0.87
CA PRO A 111 -11.97 12.32 -0.10
C PRO A 111 -10.64 12.60 0.60
N ALA A 112 -9.54 12.33 -0.10
CA ALA A 112 -8.20 12.62 0.40
C ALA A 112 -8.04 14.13 0.65
N ILE A 113 -7.72 14.49 1.89
CA ILE A 113 -7.54 15.89 2.33
C ILE A 113 -6.09 16.33 2.11
N GLN A 114 -5.16 15.38 2.19
CA GLN A 114 -3.73 15.65 2.11
C GLN A 114 -3.21 15.36 0.69
N LYS A 115 -2.47 16.31 0.14
CA LYS A 115 -1.75 16.12 -1.13
C LYS A 115 -0.44 15.36 -0.86
N PRO A 116 0.05 14.58 -1.83
CA PRO A 116 1.36 13.96 -1.76
C PRO A 116 2.45 15.01 -1.45
N ASN A 117 3.41 14.64 -0.62
CA ASN A 117 4.49 15.54 -0.22
C ASN A 117 5.73 15.39 -1.12
N THR A 118 5.65 14.53 -2.12
CA THR A 118 6.73 14.31 -3.09
C THR A 118 6.82 15.46 -4.07
N PHE A 119 8.03 15.96 -4.22
CA PHE A 119 8.34 17.00 -5.18
C PHE A 119 8.50 16.36 -6.57
N THR A 120 7.56 16.58 -7.45
CA THR A 120 7.67 16.18 -8.86
C THR A 120 8.10 17.36 -9.72
N ILE A 121 8.79 17.06 -10.82
CA ILE A 121 9.21 18.10 -11.79
C ILE A 121 7.97 18.80 -12.35
N ASP A 122 6.89 18.07 -12.58
CA ASP A 122 5.63 18.60 -13.10
C ASP A 122 5.00 19.59 -12.12
N ASP A 123 5.01 19.29 -10.81
CA ASP A 123 4.55 20.23 -9.78
C ASP A 123 5.42 21.47 -9.69
N ALA A 124 6.73 21.33 -9.89
CA ALA A 124 7.65 22.45 -9.93
C ALA A 124 7.36 23.35 -11.13
N ILE A 125 7.17 22.77 -12.30
CA ILE A 125 6.83 23.52 -13.54
C ILE A 125 5.48 24.21 -13.39
N ALA A 126 4.46 23.53 -12.84
CA ALA A 126 3.16 24.10 -12.59
C ALA A 126 3.25 25.32 -11.66
N LYS A 127 3.98 25.21 -10.53
CA LYS A 127 4.19 26.31 -9.59
C LYS A 127 4.98 27.47 -10.20
N MET A 128 5.95 27.18 -11.05
CA MET A 128 6.71 28.22 -11.77
C MET A 128 5.83 28.96 -12.78
N SER A 129 4.92 28.27 -13.46
CA SER A 129 3.99 28.88 -14.41
C SER A 129 2.95 29.77 -13.69
N GLU A 130 2.47 29.35 -12.52
CA GLU A 130 1.57 30.16 -11.68
C GLU A 130 2.27 31.41 -11.15
N ALA A 131 3.52 31.29 -10.72
CA ALA A 131 4.32 32.42 -10.24
C ALA A 131 4.71 33.42 -11.34
N GLY A 132 4.90 32.93 -12.58
CA GLY A 132 5.22 33.77 -13.75
C GLY A 132 4.03 34.52 -14.35
N GLY A 133 2.79 34.09 -14.06
CA GLY A 133 1.56 34.71 -14.56
C GLY A 133 1.04 35.92 -13.74
N GLY A 134 1.68 36.26 -12.62
CA GLY A 134 1.27 37.31 -11.69
C GLY A 134 1.85 38.71 -11.93
N GLY A 135 2.51 38.94 -13.06
CA GLY A 135 3.23 40.17 -13.33
C GLY A 135 2.75 40.94 -14.57
N SER A 136 1.46 41.29 -14.65
CA SER A 136 1.03 42.35 -15.56
C SER A 136 -0.27 42.99 -15.05
N HIS A 137 -0.11 43.95 -14.20
CA HIS A 137 -1.04 45.12 -14.10
C HIS A 137 -0.20 46.33 -13.77
#